data_ea1865c1dada328c8abcbec4bad8d677
#
_entry.id   ea1865c1dada328c8abcbec4bad8d677
#
_cell.length_a   1.000
_cell.length_b   1.000
_cell.length_c   1.000
_cell.angle_alpha   90.00
_cell.angle_beta   90.00
_cell.angle_gamma   90.00
#
_symmetry.space_group_name_H-M   'P 1'
#
loop_
_entity.id
_entity.type
_entity.pdbx_description
1 polymer ?
#
loop_
_entity_poly.entity_id
_entity_poly.type
_entity_poly.pdbx_seq_one_letter_code
_entity_poly.pdbx_strand_id
1 'polypeptide(L)'
;EINSQNNPTFASPFVDLDLGKIEIIMKDYHIVYEDNHLLIVNKRAGILVQGDSTGDRTLTDVLKDYIKEKYQKPGAVFLHPVHRLDRPVSGLVVFARTSKALERMNELFRKRDIQKTYWAITRRKPDPIKGKLTHYLIKNEAKNVTSALDYPEDKAQKAELNYKLIGKINLHYLIEVEPITGRPHQIRVQLASLGCPIRGDIKYGYDKPNIDASINLHARRLYFIHPIKQTPIICKAAVPENPFWEEFLELETEEVKLKNLDHLFE
;
A
#
# COMPACT_ATOMS: atom_id res chain seq x y z
N GLU A 1 -57.03 54.82 29.87
CA GLU A 1 -56.04 55.66 29.18
C GLU A 1 -54.69 54.97 29.23
N ILE A 2 -54.08 54.93 28.07
CA ILE A 2 -52.69 54.64 27.74
C ILE A 2 -52.31 53.17 27.50
N ASN A 3 -52.29 52.86 26.23
CA ASN A 3 -51.52 51.89 25.46
C ASN A 3 -50.25 51.38 26.13
N SER A 4 -50.08 50.06 26.12
CA SER A 4 -48.77 49.43 26.14
C SER A 4 -48.55 48.64 24.86
N GLN A 5 -47.50 49.02 24.21
CA GLN A 5 -47.06 48.60 22.87
C GLN A 5 -46.66 47.15 22.83
N ASN A 6 -47.03 46.47 21.77
CA ASN A 6 -46.51 45.20 21.31
C ASN A 6 -45.02 45.33 20.99
N ASN A 7 -44.19 44.49 21.68
CA ASN A 7 -42.84 44.21 21.26
C ASN A 7 -42.87 42.88 20.47
N PRO A 8 -42.35 42.84 19.25
CA PRO A 8 -42.21 41.59 18.52
C PRO A 8 -41.03 40.77 19.06
N THR A 9 -41.35 39.62 19.54
CA THR A 9 -40.39 38.58 19.91
C THR A 9 -39.62 38.14 18.67
N PHE A 10 -38.33 38.50 18.58
CA PHE A 10 -37.45 37.95 17.56
C PHE A 10 -37.22 36.46 17.91
N ALA A 11 -37.86 35.59 17.16
CA ALA A 11 -37.52 34.17 17.11
C ALA A 11 -36.17 34.04 16.40
N SER A 12 -35.18 33.69 17.15
CA SER A 12 -33.87 33.26 16.63
C SER A 12 -34.04 31.93 15.86
N PRO A 13 -33.63 31.84 14.61
CA PRO A 13 -33.59 30.59 13.89
C PRO A 13 -32.33 29.84 14.33
N PHE A 14 -32.34 29.23 15.52
CA PHE A 14 -31.42 28.10 15.74
C PHE A 14 -31.95 26.95 14.88
N VAL A 15 -31.36 26.79 13.71
CA VAL A 15 -31.41 25.54 12.98
C VAL A 15 -30.65 24.55 13.86
N ASP A 16 -31.37 23.62 14.46
CA ASP A 16 -30.78 22.41 15.04
C ASP A 16 -30.07 21.69 13.89
N LEU A 17 -28.79 21.98 13.73
CA LEU A 17 -27.89 21.13 12.98
C LEU A 17 -27.74 19.86 13.81
N ASP A 18 -28.51 18.84 13.42
CA ASP A 18 -28.31 17.47 13.85
C ASP A 18 -26.85 17.09 13.54
N LEU A 19 -25.98 17.21 14.55
CA LEU A 19 -24.58 16.75 14.53
C LEU A 19 -24.51 15.22 14.58
N GLY A 20 -25.60 14.54 14.19
CA GLY A 20 -25.70 13.12 13.98
C GLY A 20 -24.82 12.69 12.83
N LYS A 21 -23.61 12.23 13.19
CA LYS A 21 -22.77 11.33 12.38
C LYS A 21 -22.39 11.84 11.01
N ILE A 22 -21.48 12.78 10.93
CA ILE A 22 -20.53 12.83 9.82
C ILE A 22 -19.61 11.61 10.03
N GLU A 23 -20.05 10.42 9.64
CA GLU A 23 -19.15 9.32 9.33
C GLU A 23 -18.29 9.83 8.17
N ILE A 24 -17.07 10.27 8.46
CA ILE A 24 -16.04 10.44 7.44
C ILE A 24 -15.79 9.01 6.95
N ILE A 25 -16.50 8.61 5.90
CA ILE A 25 -16.27 7.33 5.20
C ILE A 25 -14.91 7.50 4.56
N MET A 26 -13.87 7.14 5.30
CA MET A 26 -12.52 7.10 4.77
C MET A 26 -12.52 6.03 3.69
N LYS A 27 -12.31 6.44 2.43
CA LYS A 27 -12.27 5.52 1.30
C LYS A 27 -11.16 4.49 1.50
N ASP A 28 -11.47 3.23 1.27
CA ASP A 28 -10.50 2.13 1.36
C ASP A 28 -9.37 2.22 0.34
N TYR A 29 -9.53 3.07 -0.68
CA TYR A 29 -8.59 3.22 -1.79
C TYR A 29 -8.74 4.55 -2.52
N HIS A 30 -7.68 4.93 -3.25
CA HIS A 30 -7.71 5.98 -4.28
C HIS A 30 -7.28 5.39 -5.62
N ILE A 31 -7.95 5.78 -6.71
CA ILE A 31 -7.58 5.36 -8.06
C ILE A 31 -6.36 6.16 -8.50
N VAL A 32 -5.29 5.45 -8.92
CA VAL A 32 -4.06 6.04 -9.43
C VAL A 32 -3.99 5.95 -10.95
N TYR A 33 -4.46 4.85 -11.51
CA TYR A 33 -4.53 4.64 -12.96
C TYR A 33 -5.71 3.75 -13.29
N GLU A 34 -6.41 4.07 -14.37
CA GLU A 34 -7.51 3.25 -14.87
C GLU A 34 -7.59 3.32 -16.39
N ASP A 35 -7.66 2.14 -17.02
CA ASP A 35 -8.03 1.99 -18.42
C ASP A 35 -8.87 0.72 -18.66
N ASN A 36 -9.04 0.32 -19.92
CA ASN A 36 -9.84 -0.86 -20.25
C ASN A 36 -9.22 -2.18 -19.78
N HIS A 37 -7.94 -2.21 -19.48
CA HIS A 37 -7.16 -3.41 -19.19
C HIS A 37 -6.66 -3.49 -17.75
N LEU A 38 -6.34 -2.36 -17.15
CA LEU A 38 -5.76 -2.26 -15.82
C LEU A 38 -6.51 -1.26 -14.93
N LEU A 39 -6.53 -1.55 -13.64
CA LEU A 39 -6.91 -0.64 -12.58
C LEU A 39 -5.80 -0.67 -11.52
N ILE A 40 -5.19 0.47 -11.24
CA ILE A 40 -4.16 0.59 -10.20
C ILE A 40 -4.69 1.52 -9.12
N VAL A 41 -4.66 1.07 -7.89
CA VAL A 41 -5.17 1.82 -6.76
C VAL A 41 -4.13 1.96 -5.66
N ASN A 42 -4.19 3.06 -4.93
CA ASN A 42 -3.52 3.23 -3.64
C ASN A 42 -4.44 2.67 -2.55
N LYS A 43 -4.11 1.47 -2.07
CA LYS A 43 -4.84 0.76 -1.02
C LYS A 43 -4.56 1.38 0.34
N ARG A 44 -5.57 1.61 1.16
CA ARG A 44 -5.41 1.90 2.57
C ARG A 44 -4.97 0.64 3.35
N ALA A 45 -4.25 0.81 4.45
CA ALA A 45 -4.01 -0.27 5.40
C ALA A 45 -5.33 -0.72 6.04
N GLY A 46 -5.41 -1.99 6.45
CA GLY A 46 -6.57 -2.56 7.12
C GLY A 46 -7.49 -3.40 6.23
N ILE A 47 -7.58 -3.12 4.91
CA ILE A 47 -8.39 -3.92 3.98
C ILE A 47 -7.55 -5.02 3.31
N LEU A 48 -8.13 -6.20 3.16
CA LEU A 48 -7.56 -7.32 2.40
C LEU A 48 -7.68 -7.07 0.89
N VAL A 49 -6.68 -7.45 0.11
CA VAL A 49 -6.76 -7.41 -1.36
C VAL A 49 -7.67 -8.52 -1.90
N GLN A 50 -7.51 -9.74 -1.35
CA GLN A 50 -8.29 -10.93 -1.68
C GLN A 50 -8.79 -11.60 -0.40
N GLY A 51 -9.85 -12.39 -0.51
CA GLY A 51 -10.41 -13.14 0.60
C GLY A 51 -9.42 -14.10 1.27
N ASP A 52 -9.57 -14.22 2.56
CA ASP A 52 -8.93 -15.22 3.42
C ASP A 52 -9.98 -15.94 4.26
N SER A 53 -9.55 -16.64 5.31
CA SER A 53 -10.46 -17.38 6.21
C SER A 53 -11.35 -16.49 7.08
N THR A 54 -11.16 -15.17 7.11
CA THR A 54 -11.99 -14.25 7.91
C THR A 54 -13.36 -13.99 7.31
N GLY A 55 -13.50 -14.14 5.99
CA GLY A 55 -14.74 -13.80 5.28
C GLY A 55 -14.98 -12.29 5.11
N ASP A 56 -14.02 -11.46 5.48
CA ASP A 56 -14.12 -10.00 5.34
C ASP A 56 -14.27 -9.57 3.88
N ARG A 57 -15.06 -8.53 3.63
CA ARG A 57 -15.17 -7.90 2.31
C ARG A 57 -13.80 -7.39 1.86
N THR A 58 -13.41 -7.72 0.64
CA THR A 58 -12.10 -7.43 0.10
C THR A 58 -12.07 -6.17 -0.75
N LEU A 59 -10.87 -5.62 -0.97
CA LEU A 59 -10.66 -4.55 -1.94
C LEU A 59 -11.12 -4.96 -3.35
N THR A 60 -10.93 -6.23 -3.73
CA THR A 60 -11.41 -6.77 -5.02
C THR A 60 -12.93 -6.65 -5.13
N ASP A 61 -13.68 -6.96 -4.07
CA ASP A 61 -15.14 -6.85 -4.07
C ASP A 61 -15.60 -5.39 -4.17
N VAL A 62 -14.99 -4.52 -3.38
CA VAL A 62 -15.25 -3.07 -3.42
C VAL A 62 -14.99 -2.48 -4.81
N LEU A 63 -13.89 -2.87 -5.46
CA LEU A 63 -13.55 -2.39 -6.79
C LEU A 63 -14.43 -3.00 -7.90
N LYS A 64 -14.93 -4.22 -7.74
CA LYS A 64 -15.93 -4.78 -8.65
C LYS A 64 -17.23 -3.98 -8.62
N ASP A 65 -17.69 -3.60 -7.43
CA ASP A 65 -18.88 -2.77 -7.28
C ASP A 65 -18.66 -1.38 -7.90
N TYR A 66 -17.52 -0.75 -7.65
CA TYR A 66 -17.13 0.50 -8.30
C TYR A 66 -17.18 0.41 -9.84
N ILE A 67 -16.61 -0.63 -10.44
CA ILE A 67 -16.62 -0.83 -11.90
C ILE A 67 -18.05 -1.08 -12.40
N LYS A 68 -18.82 -1.87 -11.67
CA LYS A 68 -20.21 -2.19 -12.04
C LYS A 68 -21.07 -0.94 -12.08
N GLU A 69 -20.95 -0.10 -11.06
CA GLU A 69 -21.68 1.16 -10.96
C GLU A 69 -21.22 2.17 -12.02
N LYS A 70 -19.91 2.45 -12.09
CA LYS A 70 -19.33 3.44 -13.01
C LYS A 70 -19.66 3.17 -14.47
N TYR A 71 -19.61 1.90 -14.88
CA TYR A 71 -19.83 1.48 -16.28
C TYR A 71 -21.20 0.83 -16.52
N GLN A 72 -22.09 0.87 -15.53
CA GLN A 72 -23.45 0.31 -15.58
C GLN A 72 -23.50 -1.10 -16.16
N LYS A 73 -22.58 -1.96 -15.71
CA LYS A 73 -22.47 -3.31 -16.24
C LYS A 73 -23.62 -4.19 -15.77
N PRO A 74 -24.38 -4.84 -16.66
CA PRO A 74 -25.55 -5.65 -16.29
C PRO A 74 -25.17 -6.97 -15.63
N GLY A 75 -23.94 -7.46 -15.80
CA GLY A 75 -23.49 -8.77 -15.36
C GLY A 75 -22.32 -8.70 -14.37
N ALA A 76 -21.64 -9.84 -14.23
CA ALA A 76 -20.45 -9.98 -13.40
C ALA A 76 -19.28 -9.16 -13.97
N VAL A 77 -18.51 -8.54 -13.07
CA VAL A 77 -17.32 -7.77 -13.41
C VAL A 77 -16.10 -8.67 -13.33
N PHE A 78 -15.36 -8.77 -14.43
CA PHE A 78 -14.04 -9.36 -14.39
C PHE A 78 -13.04 -8.36 -13.80
N LEU A 79 -12.50 -8.70 -12.64
CA LEU A 79 -11.44 -7.95 -11.97
C LEU A 79 -10.64 -8.90 -11.10
N HIS A 80 -9.34 -8.99 -11.35
CA HIS A 80 -8.44 -9.87 -10.61
C HIS A 80 -7.18 -9.12 -10.19
N PRO A 81 -6.76 -9.20 -8.92
CA PRO A 81 -5.49 -8.65 -8.48
C PRO A 81 -4.35 -9.44 -9.11
N VAL A 82 -3.33 -8.74 -9.59
CA VAL A 82 -2.11 -9.33 -10.18
C VAL A 82 -1.09 -9.65 -9.09
N HIS A 83 -1.10 -8.86 -8.04
CA HIS A 83 -0.33 -9.07 -6.82
C HIS A 83 -1.14 -8.58 -5.62
N ARG A 84 -0.62 -8.83 -4.44
CA ARG A 84 -1.28 -8.40 -3.21
C ARG A 84 -0.32 -7.72 -2.26
N LEU A 85 -0.88 -6.91 -1.38
CA LEU A 85 -0.24 -6.37 -0.19
C LEU A 85 -0.85 -7.03 1.05
N ASP A 86 -0.05 -7.18 2.10
CA ASP A 86 -0.55 -7.63 3.40
C ASP A 86 -1.62 -6.65 3.93
N ARG A 87 -2.54 -7.14 4.76
CA ARG A 87 -3.62 -6.34 5.34
C ARG A 87 -3.14 -5.03 5.97
N PRO A 88 -2.09 -5.01 6.84
CA PRO A 88 -1.62 -3.79 7.50
C PRO A 88 -0.75 -2.87 6.60
N VAL A 89 -0.49 -3.25 5.34
CA VAL A 89 0.36 -2.51 4.40
C VAL A 89 -0.50 -1.65 3.50
N SER A 90 -0.05 -0.43 3.21
CA SER A 90 -0.69 0.51 2.27
C SER A 90 0.06 0.63 0.95
N GLY A 91 -0.56 1.25 -0.06
CA GLY A 91 0.08 1.59 -1.32
C GLY A 91 -0.46 0.89 -2.54
N LEU A 92 0.33 0.88 -3.62
CA LEU A 92 -0.09 0.48 -4.95
C LEU A 92 -0.43 -1.00 -5.06
N VAL A 93 -1.61 -1.28 -5.60
CA VAL A 93 -2.06 -2.61 -6.02
C VAL A 93 -2.59 -2.55 -7.44
N VAL A 94 -2.15 -3.49 -8.28
CA VAL A 94 -2.56 -3.62 -9.68
C VAL A 94 -3.61 -4.70 -9.83
N PHE A 95 -4.68 -4.36 -10.54
CA PHE A 95 -5.75 -5.27 -10.93
C PHE A 95 -5.86 -5.35 -12.44
N ALA A 96 -6.06 -6.55 -12.96
CA ALA A 96 -6.38 -6.78 -14.35
C ALA A 96 -7.90 -6.77 -14.57
N ARG A 97 -8.36 -6.03 -15.57
CA ARG A 97 -9.78 -5.89 -15.96
C ARG A 97 -10.15 -6.83 -17.11
N THR A 98 -9.19 -7.55 -17.67
CA THR A 98 -9.38 -8.57 -18.73
C THR A 98 -8.48 -9.78 -18.49
N SER A 99 -8.90 -10.95 -18.94
CA SER A 99 -8.11 -12.19 -18.85
C SER A 99 -6.76 -12.07 -19.53
N LYS A 100 -6.72 -11.46 -20.72
CA LYS A 100 -5.49 -11.21 -21.47
C LYS A 100 -4.51 -10.31 -20.72
N ALA A 101 -5.01 -9.26 -20.04
CA ALA A 101 -4.17 -8.40 -19.19
C ALA A 101 -3.66 -9.16 -17.96
N LEU A 102 -4.50 -10.00 -17.34
CA LEU A 102 -4.11 -10.82 -16.19
C LEU A 102 -2.97 -11.77 -16.54
N GLU A 103 -3.09 -12.52 -17.64
CA GLU A 103 -2.06 -13.45 -18.10
C GLU A 103 -0.73 -12.75 -18.34
N ARG A 104 -0.74 -11.65 -19.10
CA ARG A 104 0.47 -10.88 -19.42
C ARG A 104 1.08 -10.20 -18.21
N MET A 105 0.27 -9.66 -17.30
CA MET A 105 0.78 -9.08 -16.06
C MET A 105 1.42 -10.15 -15.17
N ASN A 106 0.81 -11.33 -15.06
CA ASN A 106 1.41 -12.46 -14.33
C ASN A 106 2.78 -12.85 -14.92
N GLU A 107 2.92 -12.77 -16.24
CA GLU A 107 4.21 -13.02 -16.91
C GLU A 107 5.25 -11.95 -16.57
N LEU A 108 4.89 -10.66 -16.59
CA LEU A 108 5.78 -9.57 -16.17
C LEU A 108 6.26 -9.76 -14.72
N PHE A 109 5.36 -10.14 -13.80
CA PHE A 109 5.73 -10.45 -12.41
C PHE A 109 6.67 -11.66 -12.33
N ARG A 110 6.42 -12.72 -13.09
CA ARG A 110 7.27 -13.92 -13.14
C ARG A 110 8.67 -13.62 -13.67
N LYS A 111 8.75 -12.81 -14.74
CA LYS A 111 10.02 -12.35 -15.35
C LYS A 111 10.73 -11.28 -14.52
N ARG A 112 10.07 -10.70 -13.53
CA ARG A 112 10.56 -9.57 -12.72
C ARG A 112 10.75 -8.28 -13.52
N ASP A 113 9.96 -8.09 -14.56
CA ASP A 113 9.95 -6.90 -15.43
C ASP A 113 9.10 -5.76 -14.84
N ILE A 114 8.82 -5.82 -13.55
CA ILE A 114 8.10 -4.80 -12.79
C ILE A 114 9.00 -4.30 -11.67
N GLN A 115 9.34 -3.02 -11.72
CA GLN A 115 10.05 -2.36 -10.64
C GLN A 115 9.05 -1.92 -9.58
N LYS A 116 9.35 -2.23 -8.34
CA LYS A 116 8.54 -1.90 -7.17
C LYS A 116 9.41 -1.18 -6.16
N THR A 117 8.95 -0.05 -5.68
CA THR A 117 9.64 0.69 -4.63
C THR A 117 8.70 0.82 -3.44
N TYR A 118 9.17 0.42 -2.29
CA TYR A 118 8.49 0.55 -1.01
C TYR A 118 9.21 1.53 -0.12
N TRP A 119 8.47 2.23 0.70
CA TRP A 119 8.97 2.98 1.82
C TRP A 119 8.67 2.24 3.12
N ALA A 120 9.71 2.03 3.93
CA ALA A 120 9.61 1.42 5.24
C ALA A 120 10.17 2.37 6.29
N ILE A 121 9.42 2.62 7.36
CA ILE A 121 9.89 3.46 8.45
C ILE A 121 10.25 2.57 9.64
N THR A 122 11.47 2.75 10.14
CA THR A 122 12.03 1.96 11.24
C THR A 122 12.55 2.88 12.35
N ARG A 123 12.74 2.36 13.56
CA ARG A 123 13.36 3.10 14.66
C ARG A 123 14.87 2.88 14.75
N ARG A 124 15.35 1.83 14.13
CA ARG A 124 16.79 1.52 14.09
C ARG A 124 17.35 1.86 12.71
N LYS A 125 18.56 2.44 12.73
CA LYS A 125 19.30 2.73 11.51
C LYS A 125 19.82 1.42 10.91
N PRO A 126 19.64 1.17 9.61
CA PRO A 126 20.26 0.00 8.98
C PRO A 126 21.78 0.16 8.92
N ASP A 127 22.46 -0.92 9.19
CA ASP A 127 23.92 -1.02 9.05
C ASP A 127 24.23 -2.30 8.27
N PRO A 128 24.82 -2.16 7.06
CA PRO A 128 25.16 -0.94 6.34
C PRO A 128 23.93 -0.11 5.90
N ILE A 129 24.13 1.17 5.58
CA ILE A 129 23.02 2.09 5.19
C ILE A 129 22.37 1.78 3.84
N LYS A 130 22.97 0.90 3.05
CA LYS A 130 22.45 0.35 1.80
C LYS A 130 23.02 -1.03 1.56
N GLY A 131 22.26 -1.87 0.89
CA GLY A 131 22.72 -3.22 0.59
C GLY A 131 21.66 -4.07 -0.10
N LYS A 132 22.02 -5.31 -0.32
CA LYS A 132 21.14 -6.38 -0.80
C LYS A 132 20.95 -7.39 0.32
N LEU A 133 19.71 -7.77 0.59
CA LEU A 133 19.38 -8.88 1.49
C LEU A 133 18.99 -10.10 0.67
N THR A 134 19.62 -11.23 0.98
CA THR A 134 19.28 -12.53 0.41
C THR A 134 19.03 -13.50 1.55
N HIS A 135 17.83 -14.06 1.61
CA HIS A 135 17.42 -15.06 2.59
C HIS A 135 16.62 -16.16 1.93
N TYR A 136 16.39 -17.24 2.65
CA TYR A 136 15.46 -18.30 2.28
C TYR A 136 14.26 -18.24 3.24
N LEU A 137 13.07 -17.94 2.69
CA LEU A 137 11.89 -17.70 3.49
C LEU A 137 11.01 -18.95 3.56
N ILE A 138 10.63 -19.31 4.77
CA ILE A 138 9.66 -20.37 5.04
C ILE A 138 8.46 -19.80 5.80
N LYS A 139 7.25 -20.06 5.28
CA LYS A 139 6.02 -19.58 5.90
C LYS A 139 5.41 -20.68 6.78
N ASN A 140 5.13 -20.35 8.03
CA ASN A 140 4.27 -21.13 8.89
C ASN A 140 2.81 -20.70 8.66
N GLU A 141 2.05 -21.51 7.94
CA GLU A 141 0.66 -21.18 7.58
C GLU A 141 -0.24 -21.08 8.80
N ALA A 142 -0.08 -21.97 9.79
CA ALA A 142 -0.93 -21.98 10.99
C ALA A 142 -0.77 -20.72 11.84
N LYS A 143 0.46 -20.18 11.93
CA LYS A 143 0.76 -18.95 12.66
C LYS A 143 0.71 -17.70 11.78
N ASN A 144 0.57 -17.87 10.47
CA ASN A 144 0.70 -16.80 9.47
C ASN A 144 1.95 -15.92 9.69
N VAL A 145 3.10 -16.58 9.91
CA VAL A 145 4.42 -15.94 10.13
C VAL A 145 5.42 -16.53 9.15
N THR A 146 6.31 -15.68 8.62
CA THR A 146 7.42 -16.08 7.76
C THR A 146 8.72 -15.96 8.54
N SER A 147 9.58 -16.96 8.45
CA SER A 147 10.94 -16.94 9.00
C SER A 147 11.96 -16.76 7.88
N ALA A 148 13.05 -16.05 8.16
CA ALA A 148 14.18 -15.87 7.25
C ALA A 148 15.35 -16.74 7.72
N LEU A 149 15.93 -17.50 6.79
CA LEU A 149 17.10 -18.35 6.98
C LEU A 149 18.21 -17.84 6.08
N ASP A 150 19.45 -17.95 6.55
CA ASP A 150 20.65 -17.55 5.78
C ASP A 150 21.10 -18.63 4.78
N TYR A 151 20.53 -19.82 4.85
CA TYR A 151 20.86 -20.98 4.03
C TYR A 151 19.59 -21.62 3.44
N PRO A 152 19.71 -22.33 2.30
CA PRO A 152 18.59 -23.04 1.71
C PRO A 152 18.16 -24.21 2.61
N GLU A 153 16.85 -24.36 2.78
CA GLU A 153 16.21 -25.49 3.50
C GLU A 153 15.01 -25.97 2.68
N ASP A 154 14.56 -27.18 2.94
CA ASP A 154 13.38 -27.75 2.29
C ASP A 154 12.18 -26.83 2.50
N LYS A 155 11.40 -26.60 1.41
CA LYS A 155 10.27 -25.67 1.34
C LYS A 155 10.58 -24.18 1.52
N ALA A 156 11.82 -23.81 1.87
CA ALA A 156 12.22 -22.41 1.94
C ALA A 156 12.42 -21.84 0.52
N GLN A 157 11.96 -20.62 0.31
CA GLN A 157 12.02 -19.96 -0.99
C GLN A 157 13.01 -18.81 -0.97
N LYS A 158 13.92 -18.75 -1.95
CA LYS A 158 14.86 -17.65 -2.08
C LYS A 158 14.12 -16.30 -2.20
N ALA A 159 14.54 -15.34 -1.41
CA ALA A 159 14.00 -13.98 -1.34
C ALA A 159 15.13 -12.96 -1.39
N GLU A 160 15.01 -12.00 -2.29
CA GLU A 160 16.02 -10.96 -2.53
C GLU A 160 15.36 -9.59 -2.60
N LEU A 161 15.99 -8.62 -1.95
CA LEU A 161 15.64 -7.20 -2.05
C LEU A 161 16.88 -6.33 -1.95
N ASN A 162 16.82 -5.14 -2.56
CA ASN A 162 17.75 -4.06 -2.29
C ASN A 162 17.12 -3.07 -1.31
N TYR A 163 17.95 -2.42 -0.50
CA TYR A 163 17.50 -1.35 0.38
C TYR A 163 18.52 -0.22 0.46
N LYS A 164 18.02 0.98 0.77
CA LYS A 164 18.83 2.17 0.97
C LYS A 164 18.16 3.06 2.02
N LEU A 165 18.95 3.52 3.00
CA LEU A 165 18.54 4.59 3.90
C LEU A 165 18.40 5.90 3.12
N ILE A 166 17.22 6.52 3.16
CA ILE A 166 16.95 7.81 2.52
C ILE A 166 17.25 8.95 3.47
N GLY A 167 16.83 8.85 4.73
CA GLY A 167 17.05 9.89 5.71
C GLY A 167 16.45 9.55 7.06
N LYS A 168 16.48 10.55 7.94
CA LYS A 168 16.00 10.45 9.31
C LYS A 168 15.11 11.65 9.65
N ILE A 169 13.97 11.39 10.23
CA ILE A 169 13.10 12.40 10.87
C ILE A 169 12.93 12.00 12.33
N ASN A 170 13.30 12.90 13.24
CA ASN A 170 13.28 12.64 14.68
C ASN A 170 14.02 11.34 15.06
N LEU A 171 13.32 10.35 15.61
CA LEU A 171 13.87 9.06 16.02
C LEU A 171 13.63 7.95 14.98
N HIS A 172 13.17 8.29 13.78
CA HIS A 172 12.78 7.31 12.77
C HIS A 172 13.58 7.47 11.48
N TYR A 173 13.83 6.36 10.81
CA TYR A 173 14.60 6.26 9.59
C TYR A 173 13.68 5.81 8.45
N LEU A 174 13.75 6.51 7.32
CA LEU A 174 13.09 6.11 6.08
C LEU A 174 14.04 5.24 5.28
N ILE A 175 13.62 4.02 5.01
CA ILE A 175 14.33 3.05 4.17
C ILE A 175 13.53 2.86 2.89
N GLU A 176 14.14 3.12 1.76
CA GLU A 176 13.64 2.72 0.45
C GLU A 176 14.00 1.27 0.20
N VAL A 177 13.03 0.46 -0.23
CA VAL A 177 13.18 -0.97 -0.45
C VAL A 177 12.70 -1.34 -1.84
N GLU A 178 13.53 -2.06 -2.59
CA GLU A 178 13.24 -2.57 -3.93
C GLU A 178 13.25 -4.10 -3.91
N PRO A 179 12.09 -4.75 -3.74
CA PRO A 179 12.02 -6.21 -3.72
C PRO A 179 12.18 -6.79 -5.13
N ILE A 180 13.22 -7.63 -5.31
CA ILE A 180 13.47 -8.40 -6.53
C ILE A 180 12.51 -9.58 -6.61
N THR A 181 12.19 -10.20 -5.49
CA THR A 181 11.20 -11.27 -5.33
C THR A 181 9.98 -10.76 -4.59
N GLY A 182 8.89 -11.54 -4.54
CA GLY A 182 7.63 -11.16 -3.88
C GLY A 182 7.11 -12.29 -2.97
N ARG A 183 7.89 -12.71 -1.96
CA ARG A 183 7.47 -13.75 -1.02
C ARG A 183 6.55 -13.16 0.07
N PRO A 184 5.66 -13.98 0.67
CA PRO A 184 4.82 -13.51 1.78
C PRO A 184 5.64 -12.89 2.91
N HIS A 185 5.23 -11.73 3.38
CA HIS A 185 5.89 -10.93 4.43
C HIS A 185 7.37 -10.59 4.18
N GLN A 186 7.86 -10.71 2.94
CA GLN A 186 9.29 -10.65 2.62
C GLN A 186 9.99 -9.42 3.21
N ILE A 187 9.54 -8.21 2.88
CA ILE A 187 10.19 -6.96 3.34
C ILE A 187 10.19 -6.89 4.86
N ARG A 188 9.10 -7.28 5.48
CA ARG A 188 8.90 -7.24 6.94
C ARG A 188 9.93 -8.12 7.67
N VAL A 189 10.03 -9.37 7.27
CA VAL A 189 10.95 -10.32 7.92
C VAL A 189 12.41 -10.03 7.60
N GLN A 190 12.73 -9.61 6.36
CA GLN A 190 14.11 -9.29 5.97
C GLN A 190 14.65 -8.02 6.65
N LEU A 191 13.84 -6.98 6.81
CA LEU A 191 14.23 -5.79 7.58
C LEU A 191 14.35 -6.11 9.07
N ALA A 192 13.48 -6.95 9.60
CA ALA A 192 13.59 -7.42 10.99
C ALA A 192 14.87 -8.21 11.22
N SER A 193 15.28 -9.09 10.29
CA SER A 193 16.55 -9.83 10.34
C SER A 193 17.77 -8.89 10.31
N LEU A 194 17.68 -7.75 9.63
CA LEU A 194 18.69 -6.69 9.65
C LEU A 194 18.72 -5.91 10.99
N GLY A 195 17.86 -6.27 11.95
CA GLY A 195 17.71 -5.53 13.21
C GLY A 195 16.88 -4.24 13.09
N CYS A 196 16.20 -4.03 11.96
CA CYS A 196 15.40 -2.85 11.65
C CYS A 196 13.91 -3.20 11.47
N PRO A 197 13.19 -3.69 12.51
CA PRO A 197 11.77 -3.99 12.41
C PRO A 197 10.99 -2.73 12.02
N ILE A 198 10.01 -2.92 11.12
CA ILE A 198 9.15 -1.84 10.63
C ILE A 198 8.27 -1.31 11.76
N ARG A 199 8.14 0.01 11.89
CA ARG A 199 7.29 0.64 12.90
C ARG A 199 5.85 0.12 12.83
N GLY A 200 5.31 -0.29 13.98
CA GLY A 200 3.98 -0.90 14.09
C GLY A 200 3.93 -2.40 13.86
N ASP A 201 5.00 -3.01 13.35
CA ASP A 201 5.02 -4.45 13.01
C ASP A 201 5.43 -5.31 14.21
N ILE A 202 4.52 -5.48 15.16
CA ILE A 202 4.73 -6.32 16.35
C ILE A 202 4.98 -7.79 16.00
N LYS A 203 4.46 -8.25 14.85
CA LYS A 203 4.68 -9.63 14.38
C LYS A 203 6.14 -9.92 14.09
N TYR A 204 6.91 -8.91 13.72
CA TYR A 204 8.32 -9.01 13.38
C TYR A 204 9.23 -8.21 14.31
N GLY A 205 8.77 -7.97 15.55
CA GLY A 205 9.63 -7.51 16.64
C GLY A 205 9.66 -6.00 16.85
N TYR A 206 8.69 -5.24 16.32
CA TYR A 206 8.52 -3.87 16.76
C TYR A 206 7.76 -3.83 18.12
N ASP A 207 8.12 -2.88 18.99
CA ASP A 207 7.68 -2.87 20.40
C ASP A 207 6.17 -2.62 20.57
N LYS A 208 5.56 -1.81 19.69
CA LYS A 208 4.17 -1.34 19.85
C LYS A 208 3.44 -1.31 18.49
N PRO A 209 2.15 -1.67 18.46
CA PRO A 209 1.33 -1.50 17.26
C PRO A 209 1.09 0.00 16.99
N ASN A 210 0.76 0.35 15.74
CA ASN A 210 0.12 1.62 15.43
C ASN A 210 -1.34 1.58 15.93
N ILE A 211 -1.92 2.75 16.19
CA ILE A 211 -3.29 2.89 16.73
C ILE A 211 -4.32 2.24 15.77
N ASP A 212 -4.11 2.37 14.47
CA ASP A 212 -4.97 1.83 13.41
C ASP A 212 -4.58 0.40 12.98
N ALA A 213 -3.72 -0.27 13.74
CA ALA A 213 -3.16 -1.58 13.45
C ALA A 213 -2.43 -1.69 12.08
N SER A 214 -2.13 -0.57 11.43
CA SER A 214 -1.26 -0.51 10.27
C SER A 214 0.20 -0.74 10.65
N ILE A 215 1.04 -1.01 9.64
CA ILE A 215 2.50 -0.92 9.78
C ILE A 215 3.04 0.15 8.84
N ASN A 216 4.17 0.76 9.20
CA ASN A 216 4.75 1.81 8.36
C ASN A 216 5.55 1.22 7.19
N LEU A 217 4.86 0.43 6.37
CA LEU A 217 5.29 -0.10 5.07
C LEU A 217 4.30 0.33 4.00
N HIS A 218 4.80 0.98 2.96
CA HIS A 218 3.99 1.58 1.91
C HIS A 218 4.55 1.25 0.52
N ALA A 219 3.74 0.64 -0.36
CA ALA A 219 4.10 0.41 -1.77
C ALA A 219 4.02 1.73 -2.53
N ARG A 220 5.15 2.46 -2.58
CA ARG A 220 5.24 3.86 -2.99
C ARG A 220 5.21 4.06 -4.49
N ARG A 221 5.96 3.23 -5.26
CA ARG A 221 6.10 3.38 -6.72
C ARG A 221 6.03 2.04 -7.44
N LEU A 222 5.50 2.08 -8.64
CA LEU A 222 5.49 0.99 -9.60
C LEU A 222 5.90 1.52 -10.97
N TYR A 223 6.77 0.76 -11.64
CA TYR A 223 7.11 0.96 -13.04
C TYR A 223 7.06 -0.36 -13.79
N PHE A 224 6.44 -0.36 -14.96
CA PHE A 224 6.39 -1.48 -15.89
C PHE A 224 5.92 -1.00 -17.28
N ILE A 225 6.15 -1.82 -18.31
CA ILE A 225 5.57 -1.59 -19.64
C ILE A 225 4.15 -2.15 -19.67
N HIS A 226 3.18 -1.34 -20.07
CA HIS A 226 1.78 -1.73 -20.14
C HIS A 226 1.61 -2.97 -21.04
N PRO A 227 1.02 -4.08 -20.55
CA PRO A 227 1.07 -5.38 -21.21
C PRO A 227 0.35 -5.42 -22.57
N ILE A 228 -0.58 -4.48 -22.82
CA ILE A 228 -1.36 -4.41 -24.05
C ILE A 228 -0.93 -3.23 -24.91
N LYS A 229 -0.83 -2.03 -24.33
CA LYS A 229 -0.50 -0.79 -25.05
C LYS A 229 0.99 -0.65 -25.39
N GLN A 230 1.85 -1.41 -24.72
CA GLN A 230 3.32 -1.37 -24.86
C GLN A 230 3.90 0.04 -24.57
N THR A 231 3.27 0.77 -23.67
CA THR A 231 3.69 2.09 -23.20
C THR A 231 4.14 2.02 -21.75
N PRO A 232 5.10 2.85 -21.31
CA PRO A 232 5.52 2.88 -19.93
C PRO A 232 4.39 3.33 -19.00
N ILE A 233 4.25 2.64 -17.88
CA ILE A 233 3.37 2.99 -16.76
C ILE A 233 4.25 3.30 -15.56
N ILE A 234 4.14 4.52 -15.08
CA ILE A 234 4.78 5.00 -13.86
C ILE A 234 3.69 5.44 -12.90
N CYS A 235 3.56 4.75 -11.78
CA CYS A 235 2.59 5.09 -10.74
C CYS A 235 3.29 5.41 -9.43
N LYS A 236 2.83 6.46 -8.77
CA LYS A 236 3.25 6.87 -7.43
C LYS A 236 2.01 6.99 -6.54
N ALA A 237 1.97 6.26 -5.42
CA ALA A 237 0.93 6.41 -4.42
C ALA A 237 1.21 7.60 -3.51
N ALA A 238 0.21 8.38 -3.14
CA ALA A 238 0.31 9.28 -2.00
C ALA A 238 0.58 8.46 -0.73
N VAL A 239 1.36 8.98 0.20
CA VAL A 239 1.55 8.35 1.51
C VAL A 239 0.22 8.33 2.27
N PRO A 240 0.05 7.47 3.29
CA PRO A 240 -1.13 7.51 4.15
C PRO A 240 -1.38 8.91 4.72
N GLU A 241 -2.65 9.31 4.74
CA GLU A 241 -3.09 10.63 5.21
C GLU A 241 -2.98 10.73 6.73
N ASN A 242 -1.78 10.93 7.21
CA ASN A 242 -1.51 11.27 8.60
C ASN A 242 -0.20 12.07 8.73
N PRO A 243 -0.10 12.97 9.75
CA PRO A 243 1.06 13.86 9.91
C PRO A 243 2.38 13.11 10.00
N PHE A 244 2.40 11.92 10.59
CA PHE A 244 3.62 11.13 10.74
C PHE A 244 4.23 10.69 9.40
N TRP A 245 3.41 10.31 8.41
CA TRP A 245 3.89 9.96 7.08
C TRP A 245 4.28 11.19 6.26
N GLU A 246 3.55 12.30 6.44
CA GLU A 246 3.74 13.55 5.70
C GLU A 246 5.12 14.16 5.97
N GLU A 247 5.63 14.07 7.21
CA GLU A 247 6.98 14.52 7.56
C GLU A 247 8.06 13.89 6.67
N PHE A 248 7.89 12.62 6.27
CA PHE A 248 8.88 11.91 5.45
C PHE A 248 8.87 12.30 3.96
N LEU A 249 7.88 13.07 3.50
CA LEU A 249 7.87 13.60 2.13
C LEU A 249 9.01 14.60 1.88
N GLU A 250 9.48 15.29 2.92
CA GLU A 250 10.62 16.22 2.84
C GLU A 250 11.93 15.50 2.43
N LEU A 251 12.04 14.20 2.71
CA LEU A 251 13.19 13.38 2.34
C LEU A 251 13.16 12.89 0.88
N GLU A 252 12.06 13.14 0.15
CA GLU A 252 11.92 12.72 -1.24
C GLU A 252 12.63 13.70 -2.19
N THR A 253 13.91 13.46 -2.46
CA THR A 253 14.72 14.27 -3.36
C THR A 253 14.38 14.03 -4.83
N GLU A 254 14.74 14.98 -5.72
CA GLU A 254 14.62 14.83 -7.17
C GLU A 254 15.38 13.59 -7.68
N GLU A 255 16.56 13.29 -7.13
CA GLU A 255 17.36 12.11 -7.47
C GLU A 255 16.60 10.79 -7.19
N VAL A 256 15.85 10.72 -6.09
CA VAL A 256 14.96 9.60 -5.78
C VAL A 256 13.77 9.54 -6.74
N LYS A 257 13.34 10.70 -7.25
CA LYS A 257 12.25 10.79 -8.24
C LYS A 257 12.69 10.32 -9.63
N LEU A 258 13.93 10.61 -10.04
CA LEU A 258 14.44 10.40 -11.40
C LEU A 258 15.05 9.01 -11.63
N LYS A 259 15.65 8.38 -10.64
CA LYS A 259 16.26 7.03 -10.77
C LYS A 259 15.37 5.93 -11.34
N ASN A 260 14.05 6.14 -11.32
CA ASN A 260 13.10 5.21 -11.92
C ASN A 260 12.73 5.55 -13.37
N LEU A 261 13.31 6.61 -13.94
CA LEU A 261 13.04 7.07 -15.31
C LEU A 261 14.19 6.78 -16.27
N ASP A 262 15.43 6.64 -15.77
CA ASP A 262 16.63 6.49 -16.62
C ASP A 262 16.58 5.21 -17.49
N HIS A 263 15.90 4.16 -17.02
CA HIS A 263 15.69 2.93 -17.82
C HIS A 263 14.56 3.03 -18.87
N LEU A 264 13.92 4.21 -18.99
CA LEU A 264 12.88 4.45 -20.01
C LEU A 264 13.48 4.93 -21.34
N PHE A 265 14.73 5.37 -21.33
CA PHE A 265 15.36 6.05 -22.45
C PHE A 265 16.59 5.29 -23.00
N GLU A 266 16.92 4.13 -22.42
CA GLU A 266 17.88 3.16 -22.95
C GLU A 266 17.14 2.04 -23.73
#